data_151024ed2d000dd993e42eb847b806b9
#
_entry.id   151024ed2d000dd993e42eb847b806b9
#
_cell.length_a   1.000
_cell.length_b   1.000
_cell.length_c   1.000
_cell.angle_alpha   90.00
_cell.angle_beta   90.00
_cell.angle_gamma   90.00
#
_symmetry.space_group_name_H-M   'P 1'
#
loop_
_entity.id
_entity.type
_entity.pdbx_description
1 polymer ?
#
loop_
_entity_poly.entity_id
_entity_poly.type
_entity_poly.pdbx_seq_one_letter_code
_entity_poly.pdbx_strand_id
1 'polypeptide(L)'
;MKVLPENGTLLCIVHLSXALAWLHIALSWTSPAMKPARPPVWERKPXIAAWNNXTDLSYNVLNLKKFHVIGRLLAKARGQNVTMFYFNRLGYYPWYTSQEVPVNGGLPXNFSLQTPLKKKGHVINYYIPAKDFSGSAVIDREHRRPQWACNWDATDVYRRKSRKLITEMEGNISATGVEHFARVSFEESAKAFMKETIALGMKSRPKGLWGYYLYPDCHNYNFRDQNCTXSCPKSEVLRNNELSWLWDSSAALCPSIGIKKPLGNSQYSLQFSQFRLNEFIRISSMTCKDYALPIFVYTXLGYRHEPLLFLSMQDLINTIRESALEAAGIVIWXDMRLQSNCTEVQKSIDSELGPYIINVTAAAEVYSRHLCQDNGXHVQRSWRASHNPHLNSKSFWIDASANQGFIVRGEASNEDLEIMAETFVCHCYQRYEGIDCEELLMTIYRTLQTQSHPENWQRSACFLCL
;
A
#
# COMPACT_ATOMS: atom_id res chain seq x y z
N MET A 1 37.64 1.22 68.34
CA MET A 1 37.92 0.50 67.10
C MET A 1 36.67 0.57 66.18
N LYS A 2 36.80 1.23 65.07
CA LYS A 2 35.70 1.57 64.21
C LYS A 2 35.40 0.43 63.25
N VAL A 3 34.14 0.10 63.09
CA VAL A 3 33.63 -0.76 61.96
C VAL A 3 32.79 0.09 61.04
N LEU A 4 33.18 0.13 59.80
CA LEU A 4 32.52 0.85 58.74
C LEU A 4 31.37 0.02 58.11
N PRO A 5 30.23 0.61 57.82
CA PRO A 5 29.23 -0.03 56.92
C PRO A 5 29.29 0.64 55.57
N GLU A 6 29.94 0.01 54.60
CA GLU A 6 30.07 0.60 53.26
C GLU A 6 29.53 -0.26 52.10
N ASN A 7 28.61 -1.17 52.35
CA ASN A 7 28.12 -2.00 51.23
C ASN A 7 26.67 -1.74 50.78
N GLY A 8 25.89 -0.96 51.53
CA GLY A 8 24.50 -0.71 51.22
C GLY A 8 24.28 0.36 50.14
N THR A 9 25.10 1.39 50.16
CA THR A 9 24.94 2.55 49.25
C THR A 9 25.36 2.23 47.81
N LEU A 10 26.40 1.39 47.66
CA LEU A 10 26.86 1.00 46.30
C LEU A 10 25.85 0.09 45.62
N LEU A 11 25.18 -0.80 46.36
CA LEU A 11 24.15 -1.68 45.82
C LEU A 11 22.91 -0.88 45.33
N CYS A 12 22.50 0.13 46.07
CA CYS A 12 21.38 1.00 45.70
C CYS A 12 21.67 1.81 44.44
N ILE A 13 22.89 2.31 44.28
CA ILE A 13 23.29 3.10 43.11
C ILE A 13 23.33 2.22 41.85
N VAL A 14 23.81 0.97 41.97
CA VAL A 14 23.84 0.03 40.86
C VAL A 14 22.43 -0.41 40.46
N HIS A 15 21.53 -0.61 41.42
CA HIS A 15 20.12 -0.92 41.08
C HIS A 15 19.36 0.28 40.51
N LEU A 16 19.66 1.49 40.94
CA LEU A 16 19.05 2.70 40.36
C LEU A 16 19.56 2.93 38.94
N SER A 17 20.81 2.71 38.65
CA SER A 17 21.35 2.81 37.32
C SER A 17 20.83 1.72 36.37
N UNK A 18 20.59 0.75 36.90
CA UNK A 18 20.06 -0.24 36.27
C UNK A 18 18.74 -0.06 35.92
N ALA A 19 17.97 0.31 36.77
CA ALA A 19 16.56 0.65 36.55
C ALA A 19 16.40 1.80 35.57
N LEU A 20 17.22 2.81 35.66
CA LEU A 20 17.22 3.93 34.71
C LEU A 20 17.67 3.50 33.32
N ALA A 21 18.62 2.59 33.18
CA ALA A 21 19.05 2.03 31.92
C ALA A 21 17.93 1.17 31.31
N TRP A 22 17.23 0.36 32.10
CA TRP A 22 16.04 -0.38 31.67
C TRP A 22 14.88 0.56 31.29
N LEU A 23 14.71 1.66 32.01
CA LEU A 23 13.70 2.67 31.66
C LEU A 23 14.05 3.38 30.34
N HIS A 24 15.34 3.69 30.14
CA HIS A 24 15.81 4.27 28.87
C HIS A 24 15.67 3.27 27.69
N ILE A 25 15.97 1.99 27.92
CA ILE A 25 15.78 0.94 26.90
C ILE A 25 14.30 0.73 26.64
N ALA A 26 13.45 0.72 27.67
CA ALA A 26 11.99 0.60 27.50
C ALA A 26 11.39 1.83 26.80
N LEU A 27 11.93 3.02 27.07
CA LEU A 27 11.50 4.25 26.40
C LEU A 27 12.01 4.34 24.96
N SER A 28 13.12 3.66 24.62
CA SER A 28 13.62 3.62 23.25
C SER A 28 12.90 2.58 22.37
N TRP A 29 12.07 1.73 22.98
CA TRP A 29 11.22 0.77 22.26
C TRP A 29 9.79 1.28 22.07
N THR A 30 9.55 2.58 22.21
CA THR A 30 8.32 3.14 21.69
C THR A 30 8.36 2.95 20.16
N SER A 31 7.42 2.22 19.66
CA SER A 31 7.14 2.15 18.22
C SER A 31 7.23 3.59 17.67
N PRO A 32 7.97 3.84 16.59
CA PRO A 32 8.03 5.22 16.08
C PRO A 32 6.61 5.74 15.90
N ALA A 33 6.35 6.91 16.45
CA ALA A 33 5.03 7.53 16.38
C ALA A 33 4.59 7.52 14.91
N MET A 34 3.42 6.97 14.67
CA MET A 34 2.88 6.86 13.32
C MET A 34 2.78 8.27 12.72
N LYS A 35 3.37 8.47 11.55
CA LYS A 35 3.34 9.75 10.86
C LYS A 35 1.88 10.13 10.54
N PRO A 36 1.53 11.41 10.51
CA PRO A 36 0.17 11.79 10.14
C PRO A 36 -0.20 11.26 8.76
N ALA A 37 -1.45 10.95 8.57
CA ALA A 37 -1.97 10.48 7.29
C ALA A 37 -2.05 11.64 6.29
N ARG A 38 -1.97 11.32 5.01
CA ARG A 38 -2.27 12.29 3.96
C ARG A 38 -3.79 12.49 3.88
N PRO A 39 -4.29 13.73 3.77
CA PRO A 39 -5.73 13.96 3.58
C PRO A 39 -6.26 13.19 2.36
N PRO A 40 -7.51 12.71 2.41
CA PRO A 40 -8.05 11.93 1.30
C PRO A 40 -8.18 12.78 0.03
N VAL A 41 -7.91 12.16 -1.12
CA VAL A 41 -8.03 12.82 -2.43
C VAL A 41 -9.49 13.15 -2.74
N TRP A 42 -10.40 12.29 -2.30
CA TRP A 42 -11.84 12.49 -2.44
C TRP A 42 -12.37 13.03 -1.12
N GLU A 43 -12.81 14.26 -1.13
CA GLU A 43 -13.23 14.99 0.08
C GLU A 43 -14.19 14.17 0.94
N ARG A 44 -13.88 14.03 2.21
CA ARG A 44 -14.64 13.28 3.23
C ARG A 44 -14.81 11.79 2.90
N LYS A 45 -13.89 11.20 2.13
CA LYS A 45 -13.90 9.77 1.76
C LYS A 45 -12.62 9.10 2.27
N PRO A 46 -12.55 8.80 3.56
CA PRO A 46 -11.36 8.13 4.11
C PRO A 46 -11.09 6.75 3.54
N UNK A 47 -11.94 5.78 3.08
CA UNK A 47 -11.83 4.63 2.52
C UNK A 47 -12.54 4.68 1.36
N ILE A 48 -12.06 4.53 0.28
CA ILE A 48 -12.75 4.41 -1.02
C ILE A 48 -12.67 3.00 -1.59
N ALA A 49 -13.60 2.67 -2.47
CA ALA A 49 -13.51 1.45 -3.28
C ALA A 49 -13.39 1.86 -4.75
N ALA A 50 -12.40 1.30 -5.45
CA ALA A 50 -12.16 1.57 -6.87
C ALA A 50 -12.18 0.27 -7.66
N TRP A 51 -12.58 0.36 -8.93
CA TRP A 51 -12.61 -0.77 -9.86
C TRP A 51 -11.50 -0.58 -10.89
N ASN A 52 -10.63 -1.54 -10.98
CA ASN A 52 -9.53 -1.54 -11.95
C ASN A 52 -9.57 -2.80 -12.82
N ASN A 53 -10.22 -2.66 -13.99
CA ASN A 53 -10.26 -3.75 -14.95
C ASN A 53 -9.92 -3.22 -16.35
N UNK A 54 -9.42 -3.93 -16.86
CA UNK A 54 -8.91 -3.63 -18.03
C UNK A 54 -9.77 -3.67 -19.12
N THR A 55 -10.85 -3.89 -18.91
CA THR A 55 -11.76 -3.97 -20.04
C THR A 55 -12.73 -2.82 -20.08
N ASP A 56 -12.66 -2.10 -21.13
CA ASP A 56 -13.66 -1.09 -21.47
C ASP A 56 -15.05 -1.74 -21.72
N LEU A 57 -15.08 -3.02 -22.06
CA LEU A 57 -16.30 -3.79 -22.36
C LEU A 57 -17.12 -4.08 -21.09
N SER A 58 -16.48 -4.45 -20.01
CA SER A 58 -17.18 -4.81 -18.76
C SER A 58 -17.76 -3.59 -18.04
N TYR A 59 -17.14 -2.42 -18.16
CA TYR A 59 -17.55 -1.22 -17.42
C TYR A 59 -18.93 -0.73 -17.84
N ASN A 60 -19.29 -0.87 -19.12
CA ASN A 60 -20.59 -0.45 -19.63
C ASN A 60 -21.71 -1.42 -19.24
N VAL A 61 -21.36 -2.64 -18.87
CA VAL A 61 -22.32 -3.69 -18.47
C VAL A 61 -22.53 -3.70 -16.95
N LEU A 62 -21.45 -3.45 -16.17
CA LEU A 62 -21.50 -3.52 -14.71
C LEU A 62 -21.90 -2.17 -14.10
N ASN A 63 -23.01 -2.15 -13.37
CA ASN A 63 -23.50 -0.94 -12.73
C ASN A 63 -22.85 -0.76 -11.35
N LEU A 64 -21.59 -0.36 -11.36
CA LEU A 64 -20.75 -0.18 -10.17
C LEU A 64 -21.07 1.13 -9.42
N LYS A 65 -21.58 2.12 -10.14
CA LYS A 65 -21.91 3.45 -9.58
C LYS A 65 -22.93 3.38 -8.48
N LYS A 66 -23.87 2.43 -8.56
CA LYS A 66 -24.91 2.26 -7.54
C LYS A 66 -24.34 1.85 -6.16
N PHE A 67 -23.10 1.33 -6.14
CA PHE A 67 -22.37 0.97 -4.91
C PHE A 67 -21.28 1.99 -4.55
N HIS A 68 -21.27 3.16 -5.22
CA HIS A 68 -20.28 4.23 -5.03
C HIS A 68 -18.84 3.78 -5.33
N VAL A 69 -18.69 2.70 -6.10
CA VAL A 69 -17.37 2.22 -6.55
C VAL A 69 -16.85 3.16 -7.65
N ILE A 70 -15.67 3.71 -7.43
CA ILE A 70 -15.02 4.61 -8.38
C ILE A 70 -14.43 3.76 -9.51
N GLY A 71 -14.94 3.90 -10.71
CA GLY A 71 -14.53 3.11 -11.84
C GLY A 71 -13.52 3.82 -12.73
N ARG A 72 -12.85 3.03 -13.54
CA ARG A 72 -12.10 3.53 -14.67
C ARG A 72 -13.11 3.91 -15.77
N LEU A 73 -13.34 5.19 -15.94
CA LEU A 73 -14.05 5.69 -17.12
C LEU A 73 -13.19 5.39 -18.36
N LEU A 74 -13.78 5.36 -19.53
CA LEU A 74 -13.09 5.09 -20.80
C LEU A 74 -11.69 5.72 -20.81
N ALA A 75 -10.71 5.02 -21.34
CA ALA A 75 -9.29 5.36 -21.28
C ALA A 75 -8.95 6.80 -21.70
N LYS A 76 -9.81 7.45 -22.46
CA LYS A 76 -9.62 8.82 -22.96
C LYS A 76 -10.43 9.86 -22.19
N ALA A 77 -11.22 9.47 -21.19
CA ALA A 77 -12.07 10.42 -20.45
C ALA A 77 -11.24 11.30 -19.52
N ARG A 78 -11.58 12.58 -19.43
CA ARG A 78 -11.01 13.49 -18.45
C ARG A 78 -11.49 13.08 -17.05
N GLY A 79 -10.65 13.27 -16.05
CA GLY A 79 -11.00 13.01 -14.66
C GLY A 79 -11.05 11.53 -14.29
N GLN A 80 -10.24 10.68 -14.91
CA GLN A 80 -10.06 9.29 -14.49
C GLN A 80 -9.58 9.25 -13.05
N ASN A 81 -10.19 8.40 -12.23
CA ASN A 81 -9.80 8.25 -10.83
C ASN A 81 -8.68 7.22 -10.64
N VAL A 82 -8.60 6.20 -11.51
CA VAL A 82 -7.57 5.16 -11.48
C VAL A 82 -7.06 4.90 -12.89
N THR A 83 -5.75 4.91 -13.07
CA THR A 83 -5.09 4.56 -14.33
C THR A 83 -3.99 3.53 -14.06
N MET A 84 -4.06 2.39 -14.75
CA MET A 84 -3.04 1.34 -14.68
C MET A 84 -2.20 1.35 -15.96
N PHE A 85 -0.90 1.49 -15.79
CA PHE A 85 0.08 1.35 -16.86
C PHE A 85 0.63 -0.08 -16.82
N TYR A 86 0.03 -0.95 -17.64
CA TYR A 86 0.47 -2.34 -17.76
C TYR A 86 1.89 -2.41 -18.32
N PHE A 87 2.54 -3.52 -18.13
CA PHE A 87 3.98 -3.73 -18.36
C PHE A 87 4.51 -3.15 -19.69
N ASN A 88 3.70 -3.12 -20.74
CA ASN A 88 4.08 -2.67 -22.09
C ASN A 88 3.67 -1.22 -22.39
N ARG A 89 3.02 -0.52 -21.46
CA ARG A 89 2.42 0.81 -21.74
C ARG A 89 3.35 1.98 -21.48
N LEU A 90 4.28 1.88 -20.52
CA LEU A 90 5.20 2.98 -20.22
C LEU A 90 6.58 2.75 -20.87
N GLY A 91 6.60 2.79 -22.20
CA GLY A 91 7.83 2.72 -22.99
C GLY A 91 8.38 1.31 -23.17
N TYR A 92 9.65 1.24 -23.49
CA TYR A 92 10.32 -0.01 -23.84
C TYR A 92 10.87 -0.70 -22.57
N TYR A 93 10.01 -1.40 -21.85
CA TYR A 93 10.44 -2.19 -20.71
C TYR A 93 11.22 -3.43 -21.19
N PRO A 94 12.45 -3.68 -20.70
CA PRO A 94 13.21 -4.87 -21.06
C PRO A 94 12.69 -6.09 -20.32
N TRP A 95 12.36 -7.16 -21.06
CA TRP A 95 11.85 -8.40 -20.48
C TRP A 95 12.09 -9.60 -21.40
N TYR A 96 11.85 -10.80 -20.92
CA TYR A 96 11.91 -12.05 -21.69
C TYR A 96 10.52 -12.66 -21.81
N THR A 97 10.20 -13.18 -23.00
CA THR A 97 8.98 -13.97 -23.23
C THR A 97 9.09 -15.31 -22.51
N SER A 98 7.99 -16.09 -22.49
CA SER A 98 7.98 -17.46 -21.94
C SER A 98 8.94 -18.39 -22.70
N GLN A 99 9.27 -18.08 -23.96
CA GLN A 99 10.25 -18.80 -24.77
C GLN A 99 11.67 -18.23 -24.61
N GLU A 100 11.90 -17.37 -23.62
CA GLU A 100 13.16 -16.70 -23.34
C GLU A 100 13.70 -15.82 -24.50
N VAL A 101 12.78 -15.31 -25.33
CA VAL A 101 13.15 -14.35 -26.39
C VAL A 101 13.24 -12.96 -25.75
N PRO A 102 14.37 -12.23 -25.91
CA PRO A 102 14.50 -10.91 -25.33
C PRO A 102 13.64 -9.88 -26.06
N VAL A 103 12.93 -9.08 -25.30
CA VAL A 103 12.16 -7.92 -25.77
C VAL A 103 12.82 -6.67 -25.20
N ASN A 104 13.12 -5.69 -26.06
CA ASN A 104 13.80 -4.45 -25.67
C ASN A 104 15.14 -4.72 -24.96
N GLY A 105 15.88 -5.73 -25.43
CA GLY A 105 17.19 -6.10 -24.87
C GLY A 105 17.13 -7.11 -23.72
N GLY A 106 15.96 -7.43 -23.20
CA GLY A 106 15.75 -8.46 -22.16
C GLY A 106 16.22 -8.03 -20.78
N LEU A 107 17.51 -7.66 -20.66
CA LEU A 107 18.11 -7.28 -19.36
C LEU A 107 18.13 -5.76 -19.18
N PRO A 108 17.93 -5.26 -17.96
CA PRO A 108 18.05 -3.82 -17.72
C PRO A 108 19.42 -3.22 -18.09
N UNK A 109 20.24 -3.99 -18.00
CA UNK A 109 21.53 -3.63 -18.24
C UNK A 109 21.82 -3.28 -19.59
N ASN A 110 21.17 -3.89 -20.47
CA ASN A 110 21.40 -3.69 -21.91
C ASN A 110 20.61 -2.50 -22.48
N PHE A 111 20.08 -1.64 -21.64
CA PHE A 111 19.09 -0.67 -22.06
C PHE A 111 19.45 0.77 -21.72
N SER A 112 19.41 1.66 -22.73
CA SER A 112 19.56 3.10 -22.53
C SER A 112 18.26 3.73 -22.04
N LEU A 113 18.30 4.50 -20.96
CA LEU A 113 17.13 5.13 -20.34
C LEU A 113 16.59 6.34 -21.12
N GLN A 114 17.39 6.99 -21.94
CA GLN A 114 17.01 8.26 -22.58
C GLN A 114 15.87 8.13 -23.60
N THR A 115 15.94 7.13 -24.48
CA THR A 115 14.92 6.90 -25.52
C THR A 115 13.57 6.49 -24.90
N PRO A 116 13.54 5.56 -23.91
CA PRO A 116 12.27 5.21 -23.26
C PRO A 116 11.57 6.38 -22.56
N LEU A 117 12.32 7.30 -21.96
CA LEU A 117 11.72 8.41 -21.19
C LEU A 117 10.91 9.35 -22.10
N LYS A 118 11.42 9.67 -23.30
CA LYS A 118 10.67 10.49 -24.27
C LYS A 118 9.34 9.83 -24.65
N LYS A 119 9.38 8.54 -24.97
CA LYS A 119 8.17 7.78 -25.37
C LYS A 119 7.18 7.66 -24.18
N LYS A 120 7.69 7.49 -22.96
CA LYS A 120 6.84 7.43 -21.74
C LYS A 120 6.02 8.70 -21.54
N GLY A 121 6.61 9.87 -21.82
CA GLY A 121 5.92 11.15 -21.71
C GLY A 121 4.69 11.23 -22.62
N HIS A 122 4.80 10.76 -23.87
CA HIS A 122 3.68 10.70 -24.79
C HIS A 122 2.59 9.74 -24.30
N VAL A 123 2.98 8.60 -23.76
CA VAL A 123 2.04 7.60 -23.24
C VAL A 123 1.27 8.16 -22.03
N ILE A 124 1.96 8.88 -21.14
CA ILE A 124 1.30 9.52 -19.97
C ILE A 124 0.26 10.53 -20.47
N ASN A 125 0.59 11.37 -21.46
CA ASN A 125 -0.33 12.35 -22.01
C ASN A 125 -1.55 11.70 -22.68
N TYR A 126 -1.35 10.53 -23.29
CA TYR A 126 -2.43 9.75 -23.92
C TYR A 126 -3.40 9.17 -22.90
N TYR A 127 -2.87 8.49 -21.85
CA TYR A 127 -3.71 7.80 -20.86
C TYR A 127 -4.22 8.73 -19.76
N ILE A 128 -3.50 9.81 -19.46
CA ILE A 128 -3.90 10.82 -18.47
C ILE A 128 -3.83 12.19 -19.15
N PRO A 129 -4.84 12.57 -19.95
CA PRO A 129 -4.79 13.87 -20.64
C PRO A 129 -4.93 15.07 -19.69
N ALA A 130 -5.62 14.92 -18.56
CA ALA A 130 -5.82 16.01 -17.59
C ALA A 130 -4.50 16.32 -16.86
N LYS A 131 -4.02 17.55 -16.97
CA LYS A 131 -2.75 17.99 -16.35
C LYS A 131 -2.87 18.10 -14.82
N ASP A 132 -4.06 18.36 -14.32
CA ASP A 132 -4.38 18.48 -12.88
C ASP A 132 -4.84 17.16 -12.25
N PHE A 133 -4.62 16.03 -12.93
CA PHE A 133 -4.99 14.69 -12.46
C PHE A 133 -4.46 14.46 -11.04
N SER A 134 -5.36 14.02 -10.15
CA SER A 134 -5.05 13.76 -8.73
C SER A 134 -5.42 12.33 -8.30
N GLY A 135 -5.84 11.48 -9.22
CA GLY A 135 -6.21 10.10 -8.94
C GLY A 135 -5.00 9.15 -8.81
N SER A 136 -5.28 7.87 -8.70
CA SER A 136 -4.26 6.81 -8.58
C SER A 136 -3.66 6.47 -9.96
N ALA A 137 -2.33 6.56 -10.07
CA ALA A 137 -1.57 6.22 -11.27
C ALA A 137 -0.61 5.08 -10.96
N VAL A 138 -0.93 3.88 -11.40
CA VAL A 138 -0.26 2.66 -10.96
C VAL A 138 0.54 2.05 -12.12
N ILE A 139 1.80 1.72 -11.84
CA ILE A 139 2.71 1.12 -12.81
C ILE A 139 2.83 -0.37 -12.50
N ASP A 140 2.47 -1.21 -13.45
CA ASP A 140 2.55 -2.67 -13.32
C ASP A 140 3.85 -3.18 -13.90
N ARG A 141 4.68 -3.83 -13.10
CA ARG A 141 5.98 -4.39 -13.49
C ARG A 141 6.16 -5.79 -12.88
N GLU A 142 5.20 -6.67 -13.08
CA GLU A 142 5.22 -8.02 -12.50
C GLU A 142 6.23 -8.96 -13.14
N HIS A 143 6.61 -8.74 -14.40
CA HIS A 143 7.47 -9.67 -15.16
C HIS A 143 8.89 -9.78 -14.61
N ARG A 144 9.32 -8.84 -13.78
CA ARG A 144 10.67 -8.81 -13.23
C ARG A 144 10.68 -7.99 -11.93
N ARG A 145 11.35 -8.52 -10.92
CA ARG A 145 11.55 -7.81 -9.64
C ARG A 145 12.89 -7.08 -9.66
N PRO A 146 13.02 -5.91 -9.01
CA PRO A 146 14.30 -5.18 -8.98
C PRO A 146 15.37 -5.89 -8.15
N GLN A 147 14.97 -6.65 -7.13
CA GLN A 147 15.90 -7.39 -6.27
C GLN A 147 16.23 -8.75 -6.89
N TRP A 148 17.51 -9.07 -6.96
CA TRP A 148 18.07 -10.29 -7.55
C TRP A 148 17.41 -11.54 -7.00
N ALA A 149 17.34 -11.63 -5.66
CA ALA A 149 16.81 -12.80 -4.95
C ALA A 149 15.33 -13.06 -5.21
N CYS A 150 14.58 -12.06 -5.67
CA CYS A 150 13.14 -12.16 -5.94
C CYS A 150 12.81 -12.69 -7.34
N ASN A 151 13.84 -12.96 -8.16
CA ASN A 151 13.67 -13.48 -9.52
C ASN A 151 13.90 -14.99 -9.53
N TRP A 152 12.86 -15.76 -9.19
CA TRP A 152 12.86 -17.23 -9.12
C TRP A 152 11.77 -17.80 -10.02
N ASP A 153 11.74 -19.13 -10.22
CA ASP A 153 10.85 -19.84 -11.15
C ASP A 153 10.95 -19.24 -12.57
N ALA A 154 9.86 -18.78 -13.13
CA ALA A 154 9.80 -18.22 -14.49
C ALA A 154 10.69 -16.98 -14.66
N THR A 155 10.97 -16.24 -13.58
CA THR A 155 11.81 -15.03 -13.62
C THR A 155 13.31 -15.33 -13.41
N ASP A 156 13.71 -16.59 -13.15
CA ASP A 156 15.12 -16.96 -13.04
C ASP A 156 15.89 -16.70 -14.34
N VAL A 157 15.21 -16.59 -15.47
CA VAL A 157 15.82 -16.21 -16.76
C VAL A 157 16.66 -14.94 -16.62
N TYR A 158 16.24 -13.98 -15.81
CA TYR A 158 17.01 -12.72 -15.61
C TYR A 158 18.35 -12.99 -14.93
N ARG A 159 18.40 -13.86 -13.93
CA ARG A 159 19.66 -14.21 -13.24
C ARG A 159 20.59 -15.00 -14.15
N ARG A 160 20.08 -15.99 -14.86
CA ARG A 160 20.89 -16.81 -15.79
C ARG A 160 21.47 -15.98 -16.92
N LYS A 161 20.64 -15.12 -17.55
CA LYS A 161 21.10 -14.27 -18.66
C LYS A 161 22.07 -13.19 -18.20
N SER A 162 21.90 -12.65 -16.98
CA SER A 162 22.84 -11.67 -16.40
C SER A 162 24.22 -12.30 -16.16
N ARG A 163 24.25 -13.52 -15.57
CA ARG A 163 25.52 -14.25 -15.36
C ARG A 163 26.23 -14.50 -16.69
N LYS A 164 25.48 -14.94 -17.70
CA LYS A 164 26.02 -15.19 -19.04
C LYS A 164 26.64 -13.91 -19.62
N LEU A 165 25.93 -12.78 -19.53
CA LEU A 165 26.42 -11.49 -20.03
C LEU A 165 27.73 -11.09 -19.35
N ILE A 166 27.84 -11.20 -18.02
CA ILE A 166 29.06 -10.86 -17.28
C ILE A 166 30.22 -11.79 -17.68
N THR A 167 29.96 -13.09 -17.84
CA THR A 167 30.98 -14.05 -18.29
C THR A 167 31.54 -13.67 -19.68
N GLU A 168 30.64 -13.27 -20.58
CA GLU A 168 31.01 -12.85 -21.93
C GLU A 168 31.84 -11.53 -21.97
N MET A 169 31.50 -10.60 -21.06
CA MET A 169 32.16 -9.28 -20.99
C MET A 169 33.51 -9.33 -20.29
N GLU A 170 33.62 -10.03 -19.18
CA GLU A 170 34.78 -9.99 -18.28
C GLU A 170 35.77 -11.16 -18.50
N GLY A 171 35.36 -12.19 -19.22
CA GLY A 171 36.26 -13.29 -19.57
C GLY A 171 36.69 -14.15 -18.39
N ASN A 172 37.89 -13.94 -17.89
CA ASN A 172 38.51 -14.81 -16.89
C ASN A 172 38.25 -14.36 -15.45
N ILE A 173 37.02 -14.54 -15.00
CA ILE A 173 36.57 -14.17 -13.66
C ILE A 173 35.99 -15.41 -12.94
N SER A 174 36.11 -15.48 -11.60
CA SER A 174 35.59 -16.59 -10.80
C SER A 174 34.04 -16.62 -10.83
N ALA A 175 33.46 -17.79 -10.57
CA ALA A 175 32.00 -17.96 -10.49
C ALA A 175 31.36 -17.02 -9.44
N THR A 176 32.04 -16.82 -8.30
CA THR A 176 31.60 -15.89 -7.24
C THR A 176 31.62 -14.44 -7.74
N GLY A 177 32.65 -14.07 -8.52
CA GLY A 177 32.76 -12.77 -9.15
C GLY A 177 31.66 -12.53 -10.16
N VAL A 178 31.39 -13.53 -11.02
CA VAL A 178 30.27 -13.46 -12.00
C VAL A 178 28.95 -13.22 -11.26
N GLU A 179 28.67 -13.98 -10.20
CA GLU A 179 27.43 -13.84 -9.41
C GLU A 179 27.32 -12.43 -8.82
N HIS A 180 28.41 -11.93 -8.22
CA HIS A 180 28.45 -10.61 -7.60
C HIS A 180 28.17 -9.49 -8.61
N PHE A 181 28.93 -9.47 -9.71
CA PHE A 181 28.80 -8.41 -10.73
C PHE A 181 27.46 -8.48 -11.46
N ALA A 182 26.94 -9.69 -11.72
CA ALA A 182 25.63 -9.87 -12.35
C ALA A 182 24.52 -9.31 -11.45
N ARG A 183 24.57 -9.61 -10.15
CA ARG A 183 23.60 -9.11 -9.17
C ARG A 183 23.63 -7.58 -9.09
N VAL A 184 24.81 -7.00 -8.87
CA VAL A 184 24.96 -5.55 -8.69
C VAL A 184 24.48 -4.81 -9.95
N SER A 185 24.97 -5.24 -11.13
CA SER A 185 24.58 -4.62 -12.41
C SER A 185 23.08 -4.70 -12.65
N PHE A 186 22.47 -5.86 -12.36
CA PHE A 186 21.04 -6.07 -12.53
C PHE A 186 20.23 -5.15 -11.58
N GLU A 187 20.57 -5.17 -10.28
CA GLU A 187 19.80 -4.43 -9.25
C GLU A 187 19.90 -2.92 -9.47
N GLU A 188 21.09 -2.40 -9.77
CA GLU A 188 21.29 -0.96 -10.02
C GLU A 188 20.56 -0.51 -11.28
N SER A 189 20.62 -1.29 -12.37
CA SER A 189 19.92 -0.97 -13.61
C SER A 189 18.39 -1.03 -13.44
N ALA A 190 17.90 -2.03 -12.72
CA ALA A 190 16.46 -2.18 -12.43
C ALA A 190 15.95 -1.02 -11.55
N LYS A 191 16.72 -0.65 -10.53
CA LYS A 191 16.45 0.48 -9.63
C LYS A 191 16.37 1.78 -10.43
N ALA A 192 17.39 2.07 -11.25
CA ALA A 192 17.44 3.27 -12.08
C ALA A 192 16.21 3.35 -13.00
N PHE A 193 15.86 2.24 -13.66
CA PHE A 193 14.71 2.17 -14.54
C PHE A 193 13.40 2.50 -13.81
N MET A 194 13.19 1.92 -12.63
CA MET A 194 11.98 2.13 -11.84
C MET A 194 11.92 3.56 -11.29
N LYS A 195 13.02 4.07 -10.72
CA LYS A 195 13.08 5.44 -10.18
C LYS A 195 12.79 6.48 -11.25
N GLU A 196 13.40 6.36 -12.42
CA GLU A 196 13.24 7.34 -13.49
C GLU A 196 11.85 7.28 -14.14
N THR A 197 11.24 6.09 -14.19
CA THR A 197 9.88 5.93 -14.71
C THR A 197 8.86 6.63 -13.80
N ILE A 198 8.92 6.40 -12.50
CA ILE A 198 7.97 7.01 -11.55
C ILE A 198 8.22 8.52 -11.41
N ALA A 199 9.49 8.95 -11.46
CA ALA A 199 9.86 10.38 -11.43
C ALA A 199 9.26 11.14 -12.62
N LEU A 200 9.29 10.54 -13.82
CA LEU A 200 8.67 11.12 -15.00
C LEU A 200 7.14 11.22 -14.83
N GLY A 201 6.52 10.20 -14.25
CA GLY A 201 5.09 10.23 -13.93
C GLY A 201 4.74 11.38 -13.01
N MET A 202 5.47 11.51 -11.91
CA MET A 202 5.27 12.56 -10.91
C MET A 202 5.54 13.96 -11.47
N LYS A 203 6.53 14.09 -12.37
CA LYS A 203 6.80 15.36 -13.06
C LYS A 203 5.66 15.73 -14.02
N SER A 204 5.11 14.72 -14.72
CA SER A 204 4.04 14.93 -15.72
C SER A 204 2.69 15.22 -15.08
N ARG A 205 2.40 14.57 -13.94
CA ARG A 205 1.14 14.69 -13.18
C ARG A 205 1.46 14.75 -11.69
N PRO A 206 1.89 15.92 -11.19
CA PRO A 206 2.44 16.03 -9.83
C PRO A 206 1.41 15.81 -8.70
N LYS A 207 0.12 15.95 -8.99
CA LYS A 207 -0.94 15.67 -8.01
C LYS A 207 -1.35 14.19 -8.01
N GLY A 208 -0.89 13.41 -9.00
CA GLY A 208 -1.22 12.00 -9.13
C GLY A 208 -0.60 11.16 -8.04
N LEU A 209 -1.32 10.14 -7.59
CA LEU A 209 -0.87 9.17 -6.59
C LEU A 209 -0.14 8.03 -7.33
N TRP A 210 1.13 8.28 -7.65
CA TRP A 210 1.97 7.34 -8.40
C TRP A 210 2.53 6.26 -7.48
N GLY A 211 2.39 5.00 -7.89
CA GLY A 211 2.93 3.86 -7.18
C GLY A 211 3.13 2.64 -8.09
N TYR A 212 3.81 1.63 -7.58
CA TYR A 212 4.02 0.37 -8.28
C TYR A 212 3.09 -0.71 -7.74
N TYR A 213 2.42 -1.41 -8.64
CA TYR A 213 1.57 -2.55 -8.30
C TYR A 213 2.41 -3.68 -7.69
N LEU A 214 1.87 -4.34 -6.67
CA LEU A 214 2.47 -5.42 -5.86
C LEU A 214 3.58 -4.97 -4.90
N TYR A 215 3.75 -3.68 -4.66
CA TYR A 215 4.77 -3.18 -3.73
C TYR A 215 4.12 -2.35 -2.62
N PRO A 216 4.49 -2.62 -1.34
CA PRO A 216 5.31 -3.72 -0.83
C PRO A 216 4.64 -5.09 -0.89
N ASP A 217 5.39 -6.18 -0.69
CA ASP A 217 4.85 -7.52 -0.59
C ASP A 217 5.23 -8.12 0.78
N CYS A 218 4.54 -9.15 1.16
CA CYS A 218 4.75 -9.89 2.41
C CYS A 218 5.03 -11.38 2.11
N HIS A 219 4.52 -11.89 1.00
CA HIS A 219 4.67 -13.25 0.50
C HIS A 219 4.46 -14.33 1.60
N ASN A 220 3.44 -14.17 2.43
CA ASN A 220 3.12 -15.06 3.56
C ASN A 220 2.19 -16.22 3.15
N TYR A 221 2.58 -16.97 2.12
CA TYR A 221 1.79 -18.07 1.55
C TYR A 221 2.22 -19.45 2.08
N ASN A 222 2.95 -19.51 3.19
CA ASN A 222 3.46 -20.75 3.79
C ASN A 222 2.43 -21.46 4.71
N PHE A 223 1.15 -21.32 4.41
CA PHE A 223 0.03 -21.84 5.22
C PHE A 223 -0.01 -23.38 5.32
N ARG A 224 0.79 -24.09 4.51
CA ARG A 224 0.92 -25.56 4.59
C ARG A 224 1.88 -26.01 5.70
N ASP A 225 2.70 -25.09 6.19
CA ASP A 225 3.58 -25.37 7.32
C ASP A 225 2.73 -25.44 8.59
N GLN A 226 2.90 -26.48 9.38
CA GLN A 226 2.16 -26.71 10.63
C GLN A 226 2.39 -25.58 11.65
N ASN A 227 3.53 -24.87 11.54
CA ASN A 227 3.89 -23.76 12.41
C ASN A 227 3.59 -22.39 11.79
N CYS A 228 2.79 -22.36 10.72
CA CYS A 228 2.48 -21.11 10.03
C CYS A 228 1.63 -20.20 10.91
N THR A 229 2.11 -18.99 11.09
CA THR A 229 1.38 -17.92 11.80
C THR A 229 0.74 -16.88 10.88
N UNK A 230 1.01 -17.05 9.47
CA UNK A 230 0.57 -16.16 8.58
C UNK A 230 1.30 -14.90 8.63
N SER A 231 2.36 -14.81 9.53
CA SER A 231 3.19 -13.58 9.62
C SER A 231 4.06 -13.39 8.37
N CYS A 232 4.49 -12.15 8.15
CA CYS A 232 5.42 -11.87 7.05
C CYS A 232 6.77 -12.51 7.35
N PRO A 233 7.33 -13.32 6.45
CA PRO A 233 8.67 -13.88 6.64
C PRO A 233 9.69 -12.76 6.86
N LYS A 234 10.64 -12.99 7.76
CA LYS A 234 11.70 -12.03 8.09
C LYS A 234 12.47 -11.60 6.82
N SER A 235 12.68 -12.52 5.89
CA SER A 235 13.33 -12.20 4.62
C SER A 235 12.55 -11.19 3.78
N GLU A 236 11.23 -11.25 3.81
CA GLU A 236 10.37 -10.29 3.08
C GLU A 236 10.41 -8.91 3.75
N VAL A 237 10.40 -8.86 5.08
CA VAL A 237 10.55 -7.61 5.84
C VAL A 237 11.88 -6.94 5.49
N LEU A 238 12.98 -7.71 5.47
CA LEU A 238 14.31 -7.20 5.10
C LEU A 238 14.35 -6.71 3.65
N ARG A 239 13.73 -7.44 2.72
CA ARG A 239 13.62 -7.04 1.31
C ARG A 239 12.85 -5.71 1.17
N ASN A 240 11.78 -5.53 1.92
CA ASN A 240 11.04 -4.27 1.93
C ASN A 240 11.90 -3.12 2.46
N ASN A 241 12.73 -3.37 3.48
CA ASN A 241 13.66 -2.36 4.00
C ASN A 241 14.68 -1.92 2.94
N GLU A 242 15.20 -2.87 2.15
CA GLU A 242 16.13 -2.59 1.06
C GLU A 242 15.52 -1.75 -0.07
N LEU A 243 14.20 -1.72 -0.16
CA LEU A 243 13.47 -0.94 -1.19
C LEU A 243 13.11 0.48 -0.71
N SER A 244 13.79 1.03 0.29
CA SER A 244 13.54 2.39 0.79
C SER A 244 13.54 3.43 -0.32
N TRP A 245 14.44 3.30 -1.31
CA TRP A 245 14.47 4.16 -2.49
C TRP A 245 13.15 4.15 -3.27
N LEU A 246 12.46 3.02 -3.30
CA LEU A 246 11.17 2.88 -4.01
C LEU A 246 10.05 3.59 -3.25
N TRP A 247 10.05 3.44 -1.92
CA TRP A 247 9.05 4.11 -1.07
C TRP A 247 9.23 5.63 -1.13
N ASP A 248 10.47 6.12 -1.07
CA ASP A 248 10.77 7.55 -1.20
C ASP A 248 10.37 8.11 -2.57
N SER A 249 10.44 7.29 -3.62
CA SER A 249 10.06 7.67 -4.98
C SER A 249 8.56 7.60 -5.25
N SER A 250 7.79 7.02 -4.35
CA SER A 250 6.35 6.76 -4.56
C SER A 250 5.48 7.85 -3.91
N ALA A 251 4.30 8.09 -4.48
CA ALA A 251 3.26 8.96 -3.90
C ALA A 251 2.16 8.13 -3.22
N ALA A 252 2.10 6.83 -3.50
CA ALA A 252 1.16 5.88 -2.89
C ALA A 252 1.75 4.47 -2.94
N LEU A 253 1.28 3.60 -2.06
CA LEU A 253 1.59 2.17 -2.08
C LEU A 253 0.41 1.40 -2.67
N CYS A 254 0.71 0.41 -3.53
CA CYS A 254 -0.31 -0.37 -4.24
C CYS A 254 -0.10 -1.88 -4.05
N PRO A 255 -0.07 -2.35 -2.79
CA PRO A 255 0.13 -3.78 -2.50
C PRO A 255 -1.08 -4.63 -2.80
N SER A 256 -0.92 -5.95 -2.78
CA SER A 256 -2.00 -6.90 -3.02
C SER A 256 -2.31 -7.74 -1.78
N ILE A 257 -3.61 -7.99 -1.57
CA ILE A 257 -4.11 -8.82 -0.47
C ILE A 257 -4.87 -10.05 -1.01
N GLY A 258 -4.66 -10.39 -2.28
CA GLY A 258 -5.32 -11.54 -2.91
C GLY A 258 -4.95 -12.87 -2.24
N ILE A 259 -5.96 -13.65 -1.87
CA ILE A 259 -5.78 -14.94 -1.18
C ILE A 259 -5.92 -16.11 -2.15
N LYS A 260 -5.28 -17.23 -1.78
CA LYS A 260 -5.41 -18.53 -2.48
C LYS A 260 -6.55 -19.33 -1.87
N LYS A 261 -7.21 -20.16 -2.68
CA LYS A 261 -8.35 -20.99 -2.26
C LYS A 261 -8.09 -21.81 -0.98
N PRO A 262 -6.92 -22.44 -0.80
CA PRO A 262 -6.67 -23.20 0.46
C PRO A 262 -6.68 -22.35 1.74
N LEU A 263 -6.51 -21.01 1.65
CA LEU A 263 -6.68 -20.11 2.80
C LEU A 263 -8.14 -19.75 3.03
N GLY A 264 -8.99 -19.98 2.05
CA GLY A 264 -10.39 -19.54 2.06
C GLY A 264 -11.22 -20.12 3.18
N ASN A 265 -12.18 -19.35 3.66
CA ASN A 265 -13.15 -19.71 4.69
C ASN A 265 -12.50 -20.18 6.00
N SER A 266 -11.37 -19.55 6.37
CA SER A 266 -10.62 -19.90 7.58
C SER A 266 -10.17 -18.64 8.31
N GLN A 267 -9.83 -18.80 9.58
CA GLN A 267 -9.21 -17.70 10.34
C GLN A 267 -7.81 -17.35 9.80
N TYR A 268 -7.19 -18.24 9.05
CA TYR A 268 -5.90 -17.95 8.41
C TYR A 268 -6.03 -16.89 7.32
N SER A 269 -7.17 -16.76 6.66
CA SER A 269 -7.39 -15.68 5.68
C SER A 269 -7.41 -14.32 6.37
N LEU A 270 -7.98 -14.26 7.58
CA LEU A 270 -7.95 -13.03 8.40
C LEU A 270 -6.52 -12.70 8.85
N GLN A 271 -5.82 -13.66 9.44
CA GLN A 271 -4.42 -13.47 9.89
C GLN A 271 -3.51 -13.06 8.74
N PHE A 272 -3.65 -13.72 7.58
CA PHE A 272 -2.92 -13.38 6.35
C PHE A 272 -3.10 -11.91 6.01
N SER A 273 -4.35 -11.43 6.03
CA SER A 273 -4.69 -10.03 5.71
C SER A 273 -4.12 -9.06 6.75
N GLN A 274 -4.27 -9.38 8.03
CA GLN A 274 -3.78 -8.56 9.14
C GLN A 274 -2.26 -8.35 9.08
N PHE A 275 -1.51 -9.43 8.89
CA PHE A 275 -0.04 -9.33 8.83
C PHE A 275 0.42 -8.57 7.58
N ARG A 276 -0.23 -8.77 6.45
CA ARG A 276 0.07 -8.01 5.23
C ARG A 276 -0.16 -6.52 5.44
N LEU A 277 -1.35 -6.17 5.92
CA LEU A 277 -1.69 -4.76 6.10
C LEU A 277 -0.77 -4.10 7.12
N ASN A 278 -0.45 -4.78 8.23
CA ASN A 278 0.48 -4.27 9.23
C ASN A 278 1.86 -3.94 8.61
N GLU A 279 2.37 -4.80 7.73
CA GLU A 279 3.63 -4.56 7.01
C GLU A 279 3.49 -3.37 6.06
N PHE A 280 2.36 -3.26 5.33
CA PHE A 280 2.13 -2.14 4.41
C PHE A 280 2.10 -0.80 5.15
N ILE A 281 1.47 -0.77 6.33
CA ILE A 281 1.40 0.41 7.20
C ILE A 281 2.80 0.78 7.71
N ARG A 282 3.58 -0.20 8.13
CA ARG A 282 4.98 0.01 8.55
C ARG A 282 5.77 0.69 7.43
N ILE A 283 5.68 0.17 6.21
CA ILE A 283 6.39 0.72 5.04
C ILE A 283 5.88 2.12 4.69
N SER A 284 4.59 2.39 4.82
CA SER A 284 4.00 3.70 4.47
C SER A 284 4.64 4.85 5.27
N SER A 285 5.11 4.56 6.50
CA SER A 285 5.74 5.54 7.38
C SER A 285 7.27 5.56 7.29
N MET A 286 7.89 4.66 6.53
CA MET A 286 9.36 4.55 6.40
C MET A 286 10.00 5.58 5.49
N THR A 287 9.21 6.36 4.76
CA THR A 287 9.73 7.33 3.78
C THR A 287 10.29 8.59 4.46
N CYS A 288 11.02 9.39 3.70
CA CYS A 288 11.53 10.71 4.16
C CYS A 288 10.43 11.78 4.19
N LYS A 289 9.20 11.46 3.76
CA LYS A 289 8.07 12.39 3.79
C LYS A 289 7.58 12.58 5.25
N ASP A 290 6.97 13.73 5.51
CA ASP A 290 6.41 14.07 6.82
C ASP A 290 5.02 13.47 7.08
N TYR A 291 4.56 12.61 6.17
CA TYR A 291 3.27 11.91 6.25
C TYR A 291 3.44 10.44 5.84
N ALA A 292 2.52 9.60 6.28
CA ALA A 292 2.43 8.21 5.85
C ALA A 292 1.85 8.15 4.43
N LEU A 293 2.47 7.38 3.54
CA LEU A 293 1.97 7.22 2.18
C LEU A 293 0.58 6.59 2.19
N PRO A 294 -0.38 7.11 1.41
CA PRO A 294 -1.68 6.44 1.29
C PRO A 294 -1.52 5.06 0.66
N ILE A 295 -2.28 4.10 1.18
CA ILE A 295 -2.23 2.69 0.74
C ILE A 295 -3.53 2.37 0.00
N PHE A 296 -3.42 1.90 -1.24
CA PHE A 296 -4.55 1.41 -2.04
C PHE A 296 -4.36 -0.09 -2.24
N VAL A 297 -5.12 -0.88 -1.48
CA VAL A 297 -4.94 -2.35 -1.39
C VAL A 297 -5.68 -3.03 -2.54
N TYR A 298 -4.95 -3.75 -3.39
CA TYR A 298 -5.49 -4.51 -4.51
C TYR A 298 -6.06 -5.84 -4.02
N THR A 299 -7.31 -6.09 -4.32
CA THR A 299 -8.02 -7.31 -3.99
C THR A 299 -8.64 -7.96 -5.21
N UNK A 300 -8.71 -9.10 -5.27
CA UNK A 300 -9.20 -9.85 -6.31
C UNK A 300 -10.62 -10.10 -6.06
N LEU A 301 -11.46 -10.30 -6.99
CA LEU A 301 -12.83 -10.77 -6.92
C LEU A 301 -12.91 -12.29 -6.68
N GLY A 302 -11.97 -13.00 -7.24
CA GLY A 302 -11.83 -14.46 -7.06
C GLY A 302 -10.51 -14.84 -6.40
N TYR A 303 -10.35 -16.14 -6.12
CA TYR A 303 -9.12 -16.66 -5.51
C TYR A 303 -7.95 -16.63 -6.50
N ARG A 304 -6.74 -16.35 -6.00
CA ARG A 304 -5.52 -16.40 -6.81
C ARG A 304 -5.34 -17.81 -7.39
N HIS A 305 -5.07 -17.89 -8.68
CA HIS A 305 -4.92 -19.10 -9.49
C HIS A 305 -6.26 -19.77 -9.85
N GLU A 306 -7.35 -19.40 -9.17
CA GLU A 306 -8.71 -19.88 -9.47
C GLU A 306 -9.68 -18.69 -9.58
N PRO A 307 -9.40 -17.72 -10.49
CA PRO A 307 -10.13 -16.44 -10.48
C PRO A 307 -11.61 -16.56 -10.86
N LEU A 308 -12.02 -17.67 -11.48
CA LEU A 308 -13.43 -17.92 -11.81
C LEU A 308 -14.24 -18.36 -10.59
N LEU A 309 -13.55 -18.69 -9.48
CA LEU A 309 -14.17 -19.01 -8.20
C LEU A 309 -14.15 -17.75 -7.34
N PHE A 310 -15.32 -17.14 -7.12
CA PHE A 310 -15.45 -15.91 -6.35
C PHE A 310 -15.13 -16.13 -4.88
N LEU A 311 -14.61 -15.09 -4.25
CA LEU A 311 -14.41 -15.07 -2.79
C LEU A 311 -15.75 -15.23 -2.08
N SER A 312 -15.78 -16.03 -1.03
CA SER A 312 -16.95 -16.12 -0.16
C SER A 312 -17.15 -14.79 0.60
N MET A 313 -18.33 -14.57 1.12
CA MET A 313 -18.62 -13.40 1.97
C MET A 313 -17.63 -13.32 3.15
N GLN A 314 -17.29 -14.47 3.77
CA GLN A 314 -16.31 -14.50 4.87
C GLN A 314 -14.94 -14.02 4.42
N ASP A 315 -14.51 -14.42 3.23
CA ASP A 315 -13.20 -14.01 2.68
C ASP A 315 -13.20 -12.56 2.20
N LEU A 316 -14.33 -12.07 1.67
CA LEU A 316 -14.50 -10.64 1.36
C LEU A 316 -14.36 -9.82 2.65
N ILE A 317 -15.03 -10.25 3.73
CA ILE A 317 -14.92 -9.60 5.05
C ILE A 317 -13.46 -9.63 5.52
N ASN A 318 -12.83 -10.80 5.52
CA ASN A 318 -11.47 -10.97 6.06
C ASN A 318 -10.41 -10.17 5.29
N THR A 319 -10.63 -9.86 4.00
CA THR A 319 -9.68 -9.08 3.19
C THR A 319 -10.02 -7.58 3.18
N ILE A 320 -11.26 -7.23 2.87
CA ILE A 320 -11.68 -5.83 2.71
C ILE A 320 -11.75 -5.11 4.07
N ARG A 321 -12.22 -5.80 5.12
CA ARG A 321 -12.33 -5.25 6.45
C ARG A 321 -11.01 -4.67 6.96
N GLU A 322 -9.95 -5.45 6.88
CA GLU A 322 -8.63 -5.00 7.35
C GLU A 322 -8.17 -3.76 6.59
N SER A 323 -8.39 -3.75 5.27
CA SER A 323 -8.05 -2.58 4.44
C SER A 323 -8.86 -1.35 4.86
N ALA A 324 -10.14 -1.52 5.19
CA ALA A 324 -11.02 -0.41 5.60
C ALA A 324 -10.61 0.21 6.94
N LEU A 325 -9.81 -0.49 7.74
CA LEU A 325 -9.39 -0.03 9.05
C LEU A 325 -8.20 0.93 9.01
N GLU A 326 -7.36 0.89 7.96
CA GLU A 326 -6.14 1.71 7.94
C GLU A 326 -5.69 2.15 6.55
N ALA A 327 -6.21 1.55 5.49
CA ALA A 327 -5.84 1.95 4.13
C ALA A 327 -6.70 3.12 3.63
N ALA A 328 -6.18 3.85 2.66
CA ALA A 328 -6.92 4.93 1.98
C ALA A 328 -7.99 4.38 1.03
N GLY A 329 -7.86 3.13 0.62
CA GLY A 329 -8.86 2.50 -0.24
C GLY A 329 -8.53 1.08 -0.64
N ILE A 330 -9.52 0.43 -1.25
CA ILE A 330 -9.36 -0.85 -1.92
C ILE A 330 -9.50 -0.66 -3.42
N VAL A 331 -8.77 -1.46 -4.20
CA VAL A 331 -8.87 -1.50 -5.65
C VAL A 331 -9.23 -2.92 -6.06
N ILE A 332 -10.44 -3.10 -6.59
CA ILE A 332 -10.95 -4.40 -7.01
C ILE A 332 -10.44 -4.70 -8.40
N TRP A 333 -9.79 -5.83 -8.56
CA TRP A 333 -9.19 -6.24 -9.82
C TRP A 333 -9.80 -7.55 -10.32
N UNK A 334 -10.16 -7.61 -11.39
CA UNK A 334 -10.73 -8.74 -11.88
C UNK A 334 -9.83 -9.34 -12.83
N ASP A 335 -9.79 -10.52 -12.92
CA ASP A 335 -9.05 -11.32 -13.89
C ASP A 335 -9.69 -11.23 -15.28
N MET A 336 -8.88 -11.19 -16.30
CA MET A 336 -9.36 -11.09 -17.68
C MET A 336 -10.29 -12.25 -18.09
N ARG A 337 -10.14 -13.41 -17.48
CA ARG A 337 -11.00 -14.58 -17.71
C ARG A 337 -12.45 -14.37 -17.26
N LEU A 338 -12.68 -13.46 -16.32
CA LEU A 338 -14.03 -13.12 -15.86
C LEU A 338 -14.80 -12.22 -16.86
N GLN A 339 -14.12 -11.65 -17.84
CA GLN A 339 -14.72 -10.72 -18.81
C GLN A 339 -15.82 -11.37 -19.67
N SER A 340 -15.69 -12.66 -19.94
CA SER A 340 -16.68 -13.42 -20.70
C SER A 340 -17.90 -13.81 -19.86
N ASN A 341 -17.87 -13.55 -18.54
CA ASN A 341 -18.95 -13.95 -17.63
C ASN A 341 -19.49 -12.77 -16.82
N CYS A 342 -19.78 -11.66 -17.50
CA CYS A 342 -20.25 -10.41 -16.89
C CYS A 342 -21.54 -10.58 -16.07
N THR A 343 -22.41 -11.52 -16.43
CA THR A 343 -23.66 -11.79 -15.71
C THR A 343 -23.38 -12.33 -14.30
N GLU A 344 -22.49 -13.31 -14.18
CA GLU A 344 -22.12 -13.88 -12.88
C GLU A 344 -21.33 -12.88 -12.03
N VAL A 345 -20.47 -12.09 -12.69
CA VAL A 345 -19.74 -11.00 -12.02
C VAL A 345 -20.73 -9.98 -11.45
N GLN A 346 -21.71 -9.53 -12.25
CA GLN A 346 -22.73 -8.58 -11.80
C GLN A 346 -23.56 -9.16 -10.65
N LYS A 347 -23.95 -10.44 -10.74
CA LYS A 347 -24.69 -11.13 -9.70
C LYS A 347 -23.92 -11.16 -8.37
N SER A 348 -22.63 -11.52 -8.41
CA SER A 348 -21.76 -11.54 -7.23
C SER A 348 -21.60 -10.14 -6.62
N ILE A 349 -21.45 -9.12 -7.47
CA ILE A 349 -21.35 -7.72 -7.03
C ILE A 349 -22.69 -7.30 -6.37
N ASP A 350 -23.80 -7.60 -6.99
CA ASP A 350 -25.13 -7.17 -6.50
C ASP A 350 -25.54 -7.86 -5.19
N SER A 351 -25.19 -9.15 -5.04
CA SER A 351 -25.62 -9.94 -3.89
C SER A 351 -24.70 -9.78 -2.67
N GLU A 352 -23.40 -9.62 -2.87
CA GLU A 352 -22.43 -9.70 -1.78
C GLU A 352 -21.48 -8.52 -1.71
N LEU A 353 -20.65 -8.32 -2.74
CA LEU A 353 -19.55 -7.36 -2.72
C LEU A 353 -20.05 -5.92 -2.62
N GLY A 354 -21.05 -5.54 -3.42
CA GLY A 354 -21.57 -4.17 -3.48
C GLY A 354 -22.18 -3.70 -2.16
N PRO A 355 -23.13 -4.46 -1.58
CA PRO A 355 -23.66 -4.11 -0.25
C PRO A 355 -22.57 -4.03 0.82
N TYR A 356 -21.59 -4.92 0.78
CA TYR A 356 -20.46 -4.90 1.73
C TYR A 356 -19.61 -3.64 1.57
N ILE A 357 -19.32 -3.24 0.34
CA ILE A 357 -18.57 -2.00 0.03
C ILE A 357 -19.32 -0.78 0.58
N ILE A 358 -20.63 -0.69 0.34
CA ILE A 358 -21.47 0.41 0.89
C ILE A 358 -21.33 0.48 2.41
N ASN A 359 -21.43 -0.67 3.06
CA ASN A 359 -21.33 -0.74 4.53
C ASN A 359 -19.97 -0.21 5.02
N VAL A 360 -18.86 -0.73 4.52
CA VAL A 360 -17.53 -0.38 5.05
C VAL A 360 -17.09 1.04 4.68
N THR A 361 -17.44 1.53 3.49
CA THR A 361 -17.09 2.91 3.09
C THR A 361 -17.91 3.92 3.87
N ALA A 362 -19.21 3.67 4.07
CA ALA A 362 -20.06 4.53 4.89
C ALA A 362 -19.63 4.49 6.36
N ALA A 363 -19.26 3.31 6.88
CA ALA A 363 -18.76 3.19 8.25
C ALA A 363 -17.50 4.05 8.44
N ALA A 364 -16.58 4.02 7.47
CA ALA A 364 -15.37 4.85 7.51
C ALA A 364 -15.71 6.34 7.58
N GLU A 365 -16.71 6.79 6.82
CA GLU A 365 -17.17 8.18 6.85
C GLU A 365 -17.80 8.54 8.20
N VAL A 366 -18.67 7.67 8.74
CA VAL A 366 -19.33 7.87 10.03
C VAL A 366 -18.29 7.95 11.16
N TYR A 367 -17.33 7.00 11.17
CA TYR A 367 -16.30 6.94 12.22
C TYR A 367 -15.36 8.16 12.14
N SER A 368 -14.95 8.55 10.93
CA SER A 368 -14.12 9.74 10.72
C SER A 368 -14.81 10.99 11.25
N ARG A 369 -16.09 11.15 10.93
CA ARG A 369 -16.89 12.31 11.36
C ARG A 369 -17.03 12.38 12.88
N HIS A 370 -17.42 11.28 13.51
CA HIS A 370 -17.77 11.28 14.94
C HIS A 370 -16.56 11.16 15.86
N LEU A 371 -15.52 10.44 15.46
CA LEU A 371 -14.31 10.27 16.30
C LEU A 371 -13.23 11.29 15.98
N CYS A 372 -13.10 11.69 14.71
CA CYS A 372 -11.91 12.39 14.21
C CYS A 372 -12.24 13.73 13.55
N GLN A 373 -13.46 14.25 13.74
CA GLN A 373 -13.91 15.57 13.25
C GLN A 373 -13.74 15.73 11.71
N ASP A 374 -13.83 14.64 10.95
CA ASP A 374 -13.48 14.56 9.51
C ASP A 374 -12.00 14.90 9.21
N ASN A 375 -11.14 14.94 10.24
CA ASN A 375 -9.72 15.31 10.12
C ASN A 375 -8.76 14.13 10.29
N GLY A 376 -9.29 12.93 10.20
CA GLY A 376 -8.47 11.72 10.33
C GLY A 376 -9.20 10.44 9.89
N UNK A 377 -8.55 9.35 9.78
CA UNK A 377 -9.02 8.09 9.53
C UNK A 377 -9.15 7.41 10.83
N HIS A 378 -10.08 6.54 11.02
CA HIS A 378 -10.15 5.69 12.21
C HIS A 378 -9.26 4.46 12.04
N VAL A 379 -8.57 4.06 13.09
CA VAL A 379 -7.70 2.87 13.07
C VAL A 379 -7.97 2.04 14.34
N GLN A 380 -7.69 0.73 14.30
CA GLN A 380 -7.86 -0.13 15.47
C GLN A 380 -6.85 0.23 16.57
N ARG A 381 -7.27 0.19 17.82
CA ARG A 381 -6.37 0.32 18.99
C ARG A 381 -5.30 -0.77 19.00
N SER A 382 -5.66 -1.95 18.51
CA SER A 382 -4.75 -3.08 18.36
C SER A 382 -4.95 -3.73 17.00
N TRP A 383 -3.91 -3.78 16.18
CA TRP A 383 -3.99 -4.37 14.84
C TRP A 383 -4.34 -5.87 14.86
N ARG A 384 -4.15 -6.54 16.00
CA ARG A 384 -4.52 -7.96 16.16
C ARG A 384 -5.97 -8.16 16.61
N ALA A 385 -6.66 -7.08 16.94
CA ALA A 385 -8.07 -7.17 17.32
C ALA A 385 -8.92 -7.57 16.11
N SER A 386 -10.05 -8.23 16.36
CA SER A 386 -10.96 -8.69 15.32
C SER A 386 -12.22 -7.85 15.25
N HIS A 387 -12.09 -6.55 15.44
CA HIS A 387 -13.24 -5.64 15.39
C HIS A 387 -13.68 -5.40 13.94
N ASN A 388 -14.97 -5.35 13.74
CA ASN A 388 -15.55 -5.08 12.41
C ASN A 388 -15.86 -3.58 12.28
N PRO A 389 -15.30 -2.89 11.28
CA PRO A 389 -15.66 -1.50 11.00
C PRO A 389 -16.96 -1.46 10.19
N HIS A 390 -18.03 -1.98 10.76
CA HIS A 390 -19.34 -2.09 10.11
C HIS A 390 -20.33 -1.16 10.79
N LEU A 391 -21.28 -0.66 10.02
CA LEU A 391 -22.42 0.08 10.54
C LEU A 391 -23.32 -0.86 11.37
N ASN A 392 -23.78 -0.38 12.52
CA ASN A 392 -24.74 -1.11 13.35
C ASN A 392 -26.09 -1.14 12.62
N SER A 393 -26.59 -2.33 12.32
CA SER A 393 -27.86 -2.53 11.59
C SER A 393 -29.11 -2.09 12.38
N LYS A 394 -28.98 -1.84 13.69
CA LYS A 394 -30.05 -1.25 14.48
C LYS A 394 -30.18 0.27 14.28
N SER A 395 -29.05 0.92 13.96
CA SER A 395 -28.98 2.38 13.80
C SER A 395 -28.96 2.82 12.35
N PHE A 396 -28.51 1.94 11.44
CA PHE A 396 -28.30 2.27 10.03
C PHE A 396 -28.91 1.21 9.13
N TRP A 397 -29.42 1.64 7.97
CA TRP A 397 -29.92 0.74 6.92
C TRP A 397 -29.56 1.29 5.54
N ILE A 398 -29.58 0.42 4.54
CA ILE A 398 -29.21 0.76 3.17
C ILE A 398 -30.47 0.77 2.30
N ASP A 399 -30.80 1.93 1.72
CA ASP A 399 -31.94 2.13 0.83
C ASP A 399 -31.48 2.23 -0.63
N ALA A 400 -32.24 1.63 -1.55
CA ALA A 400 -32.06 1.83 -2.98
C ALA A 400 -32.74 3.14 -3.42
N SER A 401 -31.99 4.02 -4.05
CA SER A 401 -32.48 5.26 -4.63
C SER A 401 -32.44 5.18 -6.15
N ALA A 402 -33.49 5.60 -6.82
CA ALA A 402 -33.62 5.55 -8.27
C ALA A 402 -32.50 6.36 -8.98
N ASN A 403 -32.07 7.47 -8.38
CA ASN A 403 -31.13 8.41 -9.00
C ASN A 403 -29.71 8.36 -8.43
N GLN A 404 -29.52 7.82 -7.21
CA GLN A 404 -28.26 7.90 -6.49
C GLN A 404 -27.66 6.53 -6.15
N GLY A 405 -28.32 5.45 -6.56
CA GLY A 405 -27.88 4.10 -6.21
C GLY A 405 -28.28 3.76 -4.77
N PHE A 406 -27.42 3.06 -4.05
CA PHE A 406 -27.67 2.72 -2.66
C PHE A 406 -27.20 3.84 -1.72
N ILE A 407 -28.06 4.20 -0.78
CA ILE A 407 -27.80 5.28 0.19
C ILE A 407 -27.91 4.71 1.60
N VAL A 408 -26.95 5.03 2.45
CA VAL A 408 -27.03 4.70 3.87
C VAL A 408 -27.89 5.75 4.57
N ARG A 409 -28.83 5.28 5.39
CA ARG A 409 -29.72 6.08 6.21
C ARG A 409 -29.54 5.74 7.68
N GLY A 410 -29.93 6.67 8.55
CA GLY A 410 -29.83 6.51 9.99
C GLY A 410 -28.75 7.38 10.59
N GLU A 411 -28.63 7.30 11.91
CA GLU A 411 -27.65 8.05 12.69
C GLU A 411 -27.07 7.17 13.80
N ALA A 412 -25.85 7.44 14.19
CA ALA A 412 -25.21 6.72 15.28
C ALA A 412 -25.93 7.00 16.62
N SER A 413 -26.28 5.96 17.34
CA SER A 413 -26.80 6.06 18.71
C SER A 413 -25.66 6.37 19.69
N ASN A 414 -25.99 6.76 20.91
CA ASN A 414 -24.97 6.96 21.96
C ASN A 414 -24.20 5.67 22.22
N GLU A 415 -24.85 4.52 22.19
CA GLU A 415 -24.20 3.21 22.33
C GLU A 415 -23.21 2.96 21.20
N ASP A 416 -23.56 3.32 19.97
CA ASP A 416 -22.64 3.20 18.82
C ASP A 416 -21.38 4.07 19.02
N LEU A 417 -21.58 5.32 19.48
CA LEU A 417 -20.47 6.25 19.71
C LEU A 417 -19.54 5.76 20.82
N GLU A 418 -20.08 5.18 21.90
CA GLU A 418 -19.29 4.57 22.98
C GLU A 418 -18.45 3.40 22.45
N ILE A 419 -19.07 2.48 21.72
CA ILE A 419 -18.39 1.33 21.13
C ILE A 419 -17.28 1.79 20.15
N MET A 420 -17.58 2.80 19.33
CA MET A 420 -16.59 3.39 18.41
C MET A 420 -15.37 3.91 19.17
N ALA A 421 -15.58 4.69 20.23
CA ALA A 421 -14.52 5.31 21.03
C ALA A 421 -13.70 4.26 21.80
N GLU A 422 -14.29 3.15 22.20
CA GLU A 422 -13.58 2.04 22.86
C GLU A 422 -12.73 1.24 21.88
N THR A 423 -13.22 1.08 20.65
CA THR A 423 -12.66 0.17 19.65
C THR A 423 -11.56 0.82 18.81
N PHE A 424 -11.74 2.09 18.46
CA PHE A 424 -10.90 2.79 17.49
C PHE A 424 -10.22 4.01 18.09
N VAL A 425 -9.18 4.46 17.41
CA VAL A 425 -8.48 5.74 17.67
C VAL A 425 -8.35 6.49 16.36
N CYS A 426 -8.09 7.78 16.43
CA CYS A 426 -7.90 8.61 15.26
C CYS A 426 -6.44 8.59 14.79
N HIS A 427 -6.25 8.41 13.50
CA HIS A 427 -5.00 8.67 12.80
C HIS A 427 -5.20 9.98 12.04
N CYS A 428 -4.70 11.06 12.60
CA CYS A 428 -4.96 12.41 12.10
C CYS A 428 -4.29 12.66 10.75
N TYR A 429 -4.96 13.44 9.90
CA TYR A 429 -4.38 13.94 8.66
C TYR A 429 -3.35 15.02 8.98
N GLN A 430 -2.43 15.27 8.03
CA GLN A 430 -1.46 16.36 8.14
C GLN A 430 -2.15 17.67 8.58
N ARG A 431 -1.51 18.42 9.47
CA ARG A 431 -1.94 19.67 10.09
C ARG A 431 -2.90 19.50 11.27
N TYR A 432 -3.32 18.28 11.57
CA TYR A 432 -4.22 18.01 12.70
C TYR A 432 -3.54 17.13 13.72
N GLU A 433 -3.84 17.36 15.01
CA GLU A 433 -3.35 16.54 16.11
C GLU A 433 -4.39 16.48 17.23
N GLY A 434 -4.06 15.74 18.28
CA GLY A 434 -4.99 15.50 19.38
C GLY A 434 -5.65 14.13 19.25
N ILE A 435 -6.39 13.78 20.27
CA ILE A 435 -7.02 12.46 20.41
C ILE A 435 -8.12 12.25 19.36
N ASP A 436 -8.75 13.33 18.94
CA ASP A 436 -9.85 13.36 17.97
C ASP A 436 -9.52 14.28 16.77
N CYS A 437 -8.26 14.64 16.58
CA CYS A 437 -7.78 15.45 15.45
C CYS A 437 -8.41 16.87 15.40
N GLU A 438 -8.78 17.43 16.54
CA GLU A 438 -9.39 18.76 16.58
C GLU A 438 -8.37 19.91 16.55
N GLU A 439 -7.12 19.65 16.97
CA GLU A 439 -6.09 20.68 17.08
C GLU A 439 -5.38 20.94 15.76
N LEU A 440 -5.38 22.20 15.32
CA LEU A 440 -4.73 22.62 14.08
C LEU A 440 -3.29 23.06 14.36
N LEU A 441 -2.32 22.42 13.75
CA LEU A 441 -0.87 22.68 13.93
C LEU A 441 -0.39 24.06 13.48
N MET A 442 -1.27 24.89 12.93
CA MET A 442 -0.90 26.24 12.36
C MET A 442 -0.39 27.23 13.40
N THR A 443 -0.67 27.03 14.69
CA THR A 443 -0.30 27.98 15.73
C THR A 443 1.19 27.92 16.11
N ILE A 444 1.80 26.74 15.99
CA ILE A 444 3.20 26.53 16.41
C ILE A 444 4.19 27.06 15.37
N TYR A 445 3.89 26.94 14.09
CA TYR A 445 4.77 27.41 13.02
C TYR A 445 4.93 28.93 12.97
N ARG A 446 3.90 29.71 13.32
CA ARG A 446 3.98 31.18 13.36
C ARG A 446 4.87 31.66 14.51
N THR A 447 4.86 30.97 15.65
CA THR A 447 5.66 31.36 16.81
C THR A 447 7.16 31.05 16.61
N LEU A 448 7.47 29.99 15.86
CA LEU A 448 8.85 29.60 15.57
C LEU A 448 9.47 30.40 14.41
N GLN A 449 8.67 30.85 13.44
CA GLN A 449 9.15 31.67 12.33
C GLN A 449 9.48 33.12 12.72
N THR A 450 8.93 33.61 13.84
CA THR A 450 9.27 34.93 14.35
C THR A 450 10.58 34.94 15.17
N GLN A 451 11.16 33.77 15.43
CA GLN A 451 12.37 33.66 16.27
C GLN A 451 13.62 33.09 15.54
N SER A 452 13.54 32.73 14.26
CA SER A 452 14.68 32.18 13.53
C SER A 452 14.82 32.68 12.10
N HIS A 453 16.02 33.10 11.75
CA HIS A 453 16.42 33.46 10.38
C HIS A 453 16.36 32.25 9.43
N PRO A 454 15.94 32.38 8.15
CA PRO A 454 15.43 31.26 7.36
C PRO A 454 16.44 30.45 6.54
N GLU A 455 17.72 30.41 6.85
CA GLU A 455 18.67 29.87 5.85
C GLU A 455 19.25 28.46 6.08
N ASN A 456 18.90 27.73 7.15
CA ASN A 456 19.70 26.51 7.44
C ASN A 456 18.93 25.22 7.78
N TRP A 457 17.60 25.17 7.64
CA TRP A 457 16.86 23.99 8.13
C TRP A 457 16.46 22.94 7.07
N GLN A 458 16.56 23.26 5.79
CA GLN A 458 16.14 22.31 4.74
C GLN A 458 17.12 21.18 4.42
N ARG A 459 18.35 21.23 4.96
CA ARG A 459 19.37 20.22 4.65
C ARG A 459 19.58 19.13 5.70
N SER A 460 19.03 19.29 6.90
CA SER A 460 19.35 18.37 8.00
C SER A 460 18.42 17.16 8.13
N ALA A 461 17.20 17.23 7.60
CA ALA A 461 16.21 16.15 7.77
C ALA A 461 16.46 14.92 6.88
N CYS A 462 17.15 15.09 5.74
CA CYS A 462 17.41 13.98 4.81
C CYS A 462 18.69 13.18 5.10
N PHE A 463 19.55 13.67 6.00
CA PHE A 463 20.85 13.01 6.28
C PHE A 463 20.76 11.84 7.26
N LEU A 464 19.64 11.69 7.95
CA LEU A 464 19.46 10.60 8.93
C LEU A 464 18.82 9.33 8.35
N CYS A 465 18.52 9.33 7.04
CA CYS A 465 17.95 8.15 6.37
C CYS A 465 18.98 7.37 5.51
N LEU A 466 20.29 7.61 5.69
CA LEU A 466 21.34 6.83 5.03
C LEU A 466 21.86 5.73 5.94
#